data_5d4fabe796cce879d5e234bfbb24e9d1
#
_entry.id   5d4fabe796cce879d5e234bfbb24e9d1
#
_cell.length_a   1.000
_cell.length_b   1.000
_cell.length_c   1.000
_cell.angle_alpha   90.00
_cell.angle_beta   90.00
_cell.angle_gamma   90.00
#
_symmetry.space_group_name_H-M   'P 1'
#
loop_
_entity.id
_entity.type
_entity.pdbx_description
1 polymer ?
#
loop_
_entity_poly.entity_id
_entity_poly.type
_entity_poly.pdbx_seq_one_letter_code
_entity_poly.pdbx_strand_id
1 'polypeptide(L)'
;HLGPTPDTRYKFVTQAPAGLTTRPIVIGTGPCGLLAGLILAQMGFRPIILERGKAVRERTKDTWGLWRNNKLNPESNVQFGEGGAGTFSDGKLYSQIKDPQHHGRKVLEEFVKAGAPDEIIYVSKPHIGTFRLVKMVENMRATITELGGQIRFGSKVEKVDIENGQAQGVTLADGEKI
;
A
#
# COMPACT_ATOMS: atom_id res chain seq x y z
N HIS A 1 -38.08 0.07 11.71
CA HIS A 1 -37.74 1.47 11.47
C HIS A 1 -37.13 1.61 10.07
N LEU A 2 -37.80 2.37 9.20
CA LEU A 2 -37.26 2.79 7.93
C LEU A 2 -36.55 4.14 8.17
N GLY A 3 -35.29 4.23 7.78
CA GLY A 3 -34.48 5.43 7.83
C GLY A 3 -33.78 5.70 6.50
N PRO A 4 -33.19 6.87 6.30
CA PRO A 4 -32.39 7.14 5.10
C PRO A 4 -31.18 6.20 5.03
N THR A 5 -30.81 5.80 3.81
CA THR A 5 -29.59 5.01 3.58
C THR A 5 -28.37 5.81 4.04
N PRO A 6 -27.47 5.24 4.85
CA PRO A 6 -26.25 5.92 5.27
C PRO A 6 -25.41 6.35 4.07
N ASP A 7 -24.83 7.57 4.13
CA ASP A 7 -23.81 7.99 3.17
C ASP A 7 -22.48 7.29 3.48
N THR A 8 -22.14 6.27 2.72
CA THR A 8 -20.92 5.48 2.88
C THR A 8 -19.77 5.93 1.97
N ARG A 9 -19.94 7.06 1.26
CA ARG A 9 -18.90 7.58 0.36
C ARG A 9 -17.73 8.12 1.16
N TYR A 10 -16.53 7.75 0.72
CA TYR A 10 -15.30 8.29 1.30
C TYR A 10 -15.19 9.80 1.04
N LYS A 11 -14.88 10.55 2.07
CA LYS A 11 -14.65 12.01 1.99
C LYS A 11 -13.17 12.27 2.22
N PHE A 12 -12.49 12.80 1.21
CA PHE A 12 -11.10 13.23 1.36
C PHE A 12 -11.01 14.38 2.37
N VAL A 13 -10.04 14.28 3.27
CA VAL A 13 -9.86 15.27 4.34
C VAL A 13 -9.29 16.59 3.85
N THR A 14 -8.55 16.58 2.73
CA THR A 14 -7.90 17.76 2.14
C THR A 14 -7.49 17.49 0.70
N GLN A 15 -6.97 18.51 0.04
CA GLN A 15 -6.24 18.44 -1.23
C GLN A 15 -4.86 19.06 -1.05
N ALA A 16 -3.88 18.62 -1.83
CA ALA A 16 -2.55 19.22 -1.78
C ALA A 16 -2.60 20.71 -2.13
N PRO A 17 -1.97 21.57 -1.36
CA PRO A 17 -1.88 23.00 -1.68
C PRO A 17 -1.22 23.22 -3.04
N ALA A 18 -1.67 24.25 -3.76
CA ALA A 18 -1.01 24.67 -4.99
C ALA A 18 0.45 25.05 -4.70
N GLY A 19 1.37 24.54 -5.53
CA GLY A 19 2.80 24.83 -5.40
C GLY A 19 3.51 24.05 -4.28
N LEU A 20 2.89 23.03 -3.70
CA LEU A 20 3.55 22.17 -2.71
C LEU A 20 4.82 21.54 -3.31
N THR A 21 5.97 21.86 -2.73
CA THR A 21 7.29 21.33 -3.13
C THR A 21 7.69 20.12 -2.30
N THR A 22 7.30 20.08 -1.03
CA THR A 22 7.59 18.97 -0.12
C THR A 22 6.68 17.79 -0.39
N ARG A 23 7.25 16.61 -0.51
CA ARG A 23 6.53 15.37 -0.78
C ARG A 23 6.41 14.53 0.49
N PRO A 24 5.24 14.01 0.85
CA PRO A 24 5.14 13.09 1.98
C PRO A 24 5.88 11.79 1.68
N ILE A 25 6.54 11.25 2.72
CA ILE A 25 7.23 9.96 2.66
C ILE A 25 6.36 8.90 3.31
N VAL A 26 6.20 7.77 2.64
CA VAL A 26 5.54 6.56 3.15
C VAL A 26 6.58 5.46 3.24
N ILE A 27 6.73 4.84 4.41
CA ILE A 27 7.70 3.77 4.64
C ILE A 27 6.99 2.41 4.54
N GLY A 28 7.38 1.64 3.53
CA GLY A 28 6.83 0.31 3.22
C GLY A 28 5.70 0.31 2.21
N THR A 29 5.58 -0.80 1.46
CA THR A 29 4.52 -1.08 0.48
C THR A 29 3.65 -2.27 0.88
N GLY A 30 3.52 -2.52 2.17
CA GLY A 30 2.48 -3.41 2.68
C GLY A 30 1.09 -2.81 2.42
N PRO A 31 -0.02 -3.50 2.78
CA PRO A 31 -1.37 -3.01 2.50
C PRO A 31 -1.61 -1.58 3.00
N CYS A 32 -1.13 -1.26 4.20
CA CYS A 32 -1.27 0.08 4.77
C CYS A 32 -0.52 1.14 3.95
N GLY A 33 0.76 0.88 3.60
CA GLY A 33 1.57 1.82 2.84
C GLY A 33 1.08 2.04 1.42
N LEU A 34 0.61 0.99 0.74
CA LEU A 34 -0.01 1.11 -0.59
C LEU A 34 -1.27 1.97 -0.55
N LEU A 35 -2.15 1.73 0.42
CA LEU A 35 -3.37 2.53 0.57
C LEU A 35 -3.09 3.97 1.01
N ALA A 36 -2.15 4.18 1.93
CA ALA A 36 -1.73 5.53 2.32
C ALA A 36 -1.15 6.30 1.12
N GLY A 37 -0.27 5.66 0.35
CA GLY A 37 0.30 6.23 -0.86
C GLY A 37 -0.76 6.55 -1.91
N LEU A 38 -1.73 5.64 -2.13
CA LEU A 38 -2.82 5.85 -3.07
C LEU A 38 -3.70 7.04 -2.67
N ILE A 39 -4.12 7.10 -1.40
CA ILE A 39 -4.96 8.21 -0.90
C ILE A 39 -4.21 9.55 -1.00
N LEU A 40 -2.94 9.59 -0.61
CA LEU A 40 -2.11 10.79 -0.76
C LEU A 40 -1.99 11.21 -2.23
N ALA A 41 -1.78 10.25 -3.14
CA ALA A 41 -1.71 10.53 -4.58
C ALA A 41 -3.05 11.05 -5.13
N GLN A 42 -4.18 10.47 -4.73
CA GLN A 42 -5.52 10.92 -5.09
C GLN A 42 -5.82 12.35 -4.57
N MET A 43 -5.22 12.75 -3.46
CA MET A 43 -5.28 14.12 -2.94
C MET A 43 -4.26 15.08 -3.57
N GLY A 44 -3.44 14.61 -4.54
CA GLY A 44 -2.47 15.44 -5.25
C GLY A 44 -1.11 15.64 -4.55
N PHE A 45 -0.83 14.95 -3.44
CA PHE A 45 0.41 15.12 -2.67
C PHE A 45 1.66 14.51 -3.32
N ARG A 46 1.52 13.66 -4.32
CA ARG A 46 2.63 12.99 -5.03
C ARG A 46 3.63 12.31 -4.08
N PRO A 47 3.20 11.33 -3.25
CA PRO A 47 4.02 10.73 -2.21
C PRO A 47 5.28 10.04 -2.76
N ILE A 48 6.33 9.94 -1.93
CA ILE A 48 7.47 9.05 -2.14
C ILE A 48 7.26 7.85 -1.22
N ILE A 49 7.18 6.65 -1.78
CA ILE A 49 6.99 5.41 -1.03
C ILE A 49 8.29 4.62 -1.09
N LEU A 50 8.84 4.27 0.06
CA LEU A 50 10.13 3.60 0.20
C LEU A 50 9.92 2.16 0.67
N GLU A 51 10.29 1.19 -0.16
CA GLU A 51 10.16 -0.22 0.13
C GLU A 51 11.54 -0.89 0.18
N ARG A 52 11.81 -1.61 1.27
CA ARG A 52 13.10 -2.31 1.43
C ARG A 52 13.25 -3.49 0.50
N GLY A 53 12.14 -4.17 0.21
CA GLY A 53 12.13 -5.34 -0.68
C GLY A 53 11.94 -4.99 -2.14
N LYS A 54 11.65 -6.01 -2.92
CA LYS A 54 11.47 -5.90 -4.38
C LYS A 54 10.00 -5.74 -4.77
N ALA A 55 9.79 -5.35 -6.02
CA ALA A 55 8.48 -5.39 -6.66
C ALA A 55 7.90 -6.81 -6.65
N VAL A 56 6.58 -6.93 -6.64
CA VAL A 56 5.85 -8.17 -6.32
C VAL A 56 6.30 -9.39 -7.16
N ARG A 57 6.57 -9.23 -8.45
CA ARG A 57 7.01 -10.35 -9.30
C ARG A 57 8.46 -10.78 -9.02
N GLU A 58 9.34 -9.84 -8.78
CA GLU A 58 10.73 -10.14 -8.43
C GLU A 58 10.83 -10.76 -7.03
N ARG A 59 10.07 -10.23 -6.09
CA ARG A 59 9.92 -10.77 -4.74
C ARG A 59 9.41 -12.21 -4.75
N THR A 60 8.53 -12.56 -5.67
CA THR A 60 8.05 -13.93 -5.82
C THR A 60 9.21 -14.90 -6.06
N LYS A 61 10.22 -14.51 -6.85
CA LYS A 61 11.42 -15.34 -7.07
C LYS A 61 12.23 -15.56 -5.78
N ASP A 62 12.37 -14.51 -4.95
CA ASP A 62 13.07 -14.62 -3.67
C ASP A 62 12.31 -15.55 -2.71
N THR A 63 11.00 -15.46 -2.67
CA THR A 63 10.14 -16.35 -1.87
C THR A 63 10.24 -17.83 -2.30
N TRP A 64 10.24 -18.09 -3.60
CA TRP A 64 10.45 -19.43 -4.14
C TRP A 64 11.89 -19.92 -3.86
N GLY A 65 12.87 -19.05 -3.90
CA GLY A 65 14.27 -19.34 -3.53
C GLY A 65 14.38 -19.84 -2.09
N LEU A 66 13.64 -19.20 -1.17
CA LEU A 66 13.56 -19.64 0.22
C LEU A 66 12.89 -21.03 0.33
N TRP A 67 11.70 -21.20 -0.25
CA TRP A 67 10.92 -22.43 -0.08
C TRP A 67 11.52 -23.67 -0.75
N ARG A 68 12.18 -23.49 -1.89
CA ARG A 68 12.75 -24.62 -2.65
C ARG A 68 14.22 -24.87 -2.39
N ASN A 69 14.99 -23.82 -2.09
CA ASN A 69 16.43 -23.87 -2.03
C ASN A 69 17.02 -23.42 -0.69
N ASN A 70 16.18 -23.13 0.31
CA ASN A 70 16.56 -22.57 1.62
C ASN A 70 17.44 -21.30 1.51
N LYS A 71 17.23 -20.50 0.45
CA LYS A 71 17.96 -19.24 0.22
C LYS A 71 17.10 -18.07 0.68
N LEU A 72 17.37 -17.58 1.89
CA LEU A 72 16.72 -16.38 2.41
C LEU A 72 17.38 -15.12 1.85
N ASN A 73 16.57 -14.24 1.24
CA ASN A 73 16.92 -12.84 1.04
C ASN A 73 16.36 -12.03 2.24
N PRO A 74 17.19 -11.46 3.12
CA PRO A 74 16.72 -10.79 4.32
C PRO A 74 15.91 -9.52 4.04
N GLU A 75 16.08 -8.90 2.88
CA GLU A 75 15.38 -7.67 2.50
C GLU A 75 14.20 -7.90 1.57
N SER A 76 14.07 -9.11 0.96
CA SER A 76 12.98 -9.43 0.02
C SER A 76 12.56 -10.90 0.19
N ASN A 77 11.40 -11.14 0.78
CA ASN A 77 10.93 -12.49 1.15
C ASN A 77 9.41 -12.50 1.36
N VAL A 78 8.88 -13.49 2.08
CA VAL A 78 7.43 -13.56 2.40
C VAL A 78 6.95 -12.35 3.21
N GLN A 79 7.79 -11.79 4.06
CA GLN A 79 7.45 -10.69 4.95
C GLN A 79 7.68 -9.32 4.30
N PHE A 80 8.84 -9.13 3.64
CA PHE A 80 9.26 -7.85 3.08
C PHE A 80 9.13 -7.82 1.57
N GLY A 81 8.71 -6.67 1.05
CA GLY A 81 8.49 -6.40 -0.36
C GLY A 81 7.06 -5.98 -0.66
N GLU A 82 6.84 -5.60 -1.91
CA GLU A 82 5.58 -5.03 -2.39
C GLU A 82 4.37 -5.94 -2.09
N GLY A 83 3.32 -5.33 -1.55
CA GLY A 83 2.08 -6.01 -1.15
C GLY A 83 2.09 -6.62 0.25
N GLY A 84 3.26 -6.65 0.94
CA GLY A 84 3.41 -7.24 2.27
C GLY A 84 3.17 -8.76 2.28
N ALA A 85 3.04 -9.35 3.48
CA ALA A 85 2.85 -10.80 3.63
C ALA A 85 1.54 -11.31 3.00
N GLY A 86 0.52 -10.45 2.88
CA GLY A 86 -0.77 -10.78 2.28
C GLY A 86 -0.70 -11.23 0.82
N THR A 87 0.31 -10.80 0.08
CA THR A 87 0.50 -11.17 -1.34
C THR A 87 0.62 -12.67 -1.59
N PHE A 88 1.10 -13.42 -0.60
CA PHE A 88 1.25 -14.88 -0.68
C PHE A 88 0.11 -15.66 -0.01
N SER A 89 -0.96 -14.97 0.33
CA SER A 89 -2.20 -15.57 0.85
C SER A 89 -3.26 -15.72 -0.25
N ASP A 90 -4.44 -16.18 0.10
CA ASP A 90 -5.61 -16.16 -0.77
C ASP A 90 -6.36 -14.82 -0.77
N GLY A 91 -5.86 -13.84 0.00
CA GLY A 91 -6.42 -12.50 0.06
C GLY A 91 -7.77 -12.42 0.77
N LYS A 92 -7.91 -13.10 1.89
CA LYS A 92 -9.08 -12.96 2.77
C LYS A 92 -9.15 -11.53 3.31
N LEU A 93 -10.31 -10.91 3.16
CA LEU A 93 -10.58 -9.51 3.54
C LEU A 93 -11.51 -9.43 4.78
N TYR A 94 -11.56 -10.50 5.55
CA TYR A 94 -12.39 -10.55 6.74
C TYR A 94 -11.73 -9.76 7.89
N SER A 95 -12.51 -8.84 8.48
CA SER A 95 -12.09 -8.06 9.66
C SER A 95 -13.23 -7.98 10.66
N GLN A 96 -12.89 -7.95 11.96
CA GLN A 96 -13.84 -7.69 13.05
C GLN A 96 -13.78 -6.25 13.54
N ILE A 97 -13.07 -5.37 12.85
CA ILE A 97 -12.94 -3.95 13.22
C ILE A 97 -14.29 -3.26 13.05
N LYS A 98 -14.70 -2.52 14.08
CA LYS A 98 -15.81 -1.59 13.95
C LYS A 98 -15.38 -0.42 13.08
N ASP A 99 -16.09 -0.17 11.99
CA ASP A 99 -15.80 0.86 11.00
C ASP A 99 -16.98 1.84 10.86
N PRO A 100 -17.21 2.71 11.85
CA PRO A 100 -18.35 3.62 11.86
C PRO A 100 -18.28 4.67 10.74
N GLN A 101 -17.13 4.90 10.16
CA GLN A 101 -16.89 5.87 9.10
C GLN A 101 -16.86 5.23 7.70
N HIS A 102 -17.06 3.92 7.61
CA HIS A 102 -17.06 3.16 6.35
C HIS A 102 -15.75 3.27 5.54
N HIS A 103 -14.59 3.44 6.20
CA HIS A 103 -13.30 3.48 5.53
C HIS A 103 -12.97 2.15 4.84
N GLY A 104 -13.39 1.03 5.41
CA GLY A 104 -13.26 -0.30 4.80
C GLY A 104 -13.96 -0.37 3.44
N ARG A 105 -15.08 0.32 3.26
CA ARG A 105 -15.77 0.44 1.97
C ARG A 105 -14.87 1.05 0.90
N LYS A 106 -14.19 2.15 1.22
CA LYS A 106 -13.22 2.80 0.32
C LYS A 106 -12.10 1.83 -0.07
N VAL A 107 -11.57 1.06 0.89
CA VAL A 107 -10.52 0.06 0.62
C VAL A 107 -10.99 -0.97 -0.39
N LEU A 108 -12.18 -1.56 -0.20
CA LEU A 108 -12.75 -2.54 -1.11
C LEU A 108 -12.98 -1.97 -2.51
N GLU A 109 -13.50 -0.74 -2.60
CA GLU A 109 -13.72 -0.05 -3.88
C GLU A 109 -12.40 0.19 -4.64
N GLU A 110 -11.32 0.56 -3.94
CA GLU A 110 -10.00 0.71 -4.56
C GLU A 110 -9.41 -0.64 -5.01
N PHE A 111 -9.65 -1.71 -4.27
CA PHE A 111 -9.25 -3.06 -4.69
C PHE A 111 -10.00 -3.50 -5.96
N VAL A 112 -11.31 -3.24 -6.04
CA VAL A 112 -12.10 -3.52 -7.26
C VAL A 112 -11.58 -2.72 -8.44
N LYS A 113 -11.33 -1.41 -8.29
CA LYS A 113 -10.72 -0.58 -9.33
C LYS A 113 -9.35 -1.10 -9.78
N ALA A 114 -8.60 -1.70 -8.87
CA ALA A 114 -7.31 -2.32 -9.16
C ALA A 114 -7.43 -3.74 -9.73
N GLY A 115 -8.65 -4.29 -9.90
CA GLY A 115 -8.92 -5.57 -10.56
C GLY A 115 -9.28 -6.72 -9.62
N ALA A 116 -9.62 -6.44 -8.38
CA ALA A 116 -10.27 -7.42 -7.51
C ALA A 116 -11.70 -7.72 -7.99
N PRO A 117 -12.29 -8.88 -7.65
CA PRO A 117 -13.66 -9.19 -8.00
C PRO A 117 -14.66 -8.21 -7.37
N ASP A 118 -15.68 -7.79 -8.11
CA ASP A 118 -16.72 -6.86 -7.62
C ASP A 118 -17.47 -7.42 -6.41
N GLU A 119 -17.59 -8.72 -6.30
CA GLU A 119 -18.27 -9.41 -5.22
C GLU A 119 -17.69 -9.14 -3.84
N ILE A 120 -16.42 -8.71 -3.73
CA ILE A 120 -15.81 -8.38 -2.43
C ILE A 120 -16.52 -7.25 -1.70
N ILE A 121 -17.31 -6.43 -2.42
CA ILE A 121 -18.04 -5.29 -1.86
C ILE A 121 -19.27 -5.74 -1.06
N TYR A 122 -19.88 -6.88 -1.41
CA TYR A 122 -21.19 -7.29 -0.86
C TYR A 122 -21.23 -8.68 -0.22
N VAL A 123 -20.20 -9.53 -0.42
CA VAL A 123 -20.15 -10.83 0.26
C VAL A 123 -19.63 -10.69 1.69
N SER A 124 -20.14 -11.53 2.60
CA SER A 124 -19.82 -11.42 4.04
C SER A 124 -18.39 -11.83 4.41
N LYS A 125 -17.74 -12.69 3.62
CA LYS A 125 -16.37 -13.17 3.83
C LYS A 125 -15.61 -13.13 2.52
N PRO A 126 -15.28 -11.93 2.02
CA PRO A 126 -14.68 -11.77 0.71
C PRO A 126 -13.23 -12.25 0.67
N HIS A 127 -12.82 -12.76 -0.48
CA HIS A 127 -11.41 -13.05 -0.78
C HIS A 127 -11.10 -12.68 -2.24
N ILE A 128 -9.85 -12.35 -2.52
CA ILE A 128 -9.43 -11.87 -3.84
C ILE A 128 -8.89 -13.03 -4.70
N GLY A 129 -8.20 -13.96 -4.08
CA GLY A 129 -7.46 -15.04 -4.75
C GLY A 129 -6.02 -14.65 -5.08
N THR A 130 -5.10 -15.59 -4.87
CA THR A 130 -3.64 -15.37 -4.89
C THR A 130 -3.14 -14.76 -6.20
N PHE A 131 -3.59 -15.24 -7.35
CA PHE A 131 -3.14 -14.72 -8.65
C PHE A 131 -3.63 -13.30 -8.93
N ARG A 132 -4.85 -12.99 -8.49
CA ARG A 132 -5.43 -11.64 -8.65
C ARG A 132 -4.76 -10.61 -7.74
N LEU A 133 -4.30 -11.03 -6.55
CA LEU A 133 -3.57 -10.15 -5.62
C LEU A 133 -2.34 -9.53 -6.28
N VAL A 134 -1.52 -10.32 -6.97
CA VAL A 134 -0.32 -9.82 -7.65
C VAL A 134 -0.70 -8.73 -8.66
N LYS A 135 -1.71 -9.00 -9.50
CA LYS A 135 -2.14 -8.04 -10.52
C LYS A 135 -2.76 -6.79 -9.90
N MET A 136 -3.56 -6.95 -8.85
CA MET A 136 -4.16 -5.84 -8.12
C MET A 136 -3.09 -4.91 -7.53
N VAL A 137 -2.05 -5.47 -6.89
CA VAL A 137 -0.94 -4.69 -6.33
C VAL A 137 -0.19 -3.93 -7.43
N GLU A 138 0.08 -4.57 -8.58
CA GLU A 138 0.69 -3.90 -9.74
C GLU A 138 -0.16 -2.74 -10.26
N ASN A 139 -1.47 -2.93 -10.36
CA ASN A 139 -2.40 -1.89 -10.82
C ASN A 139 -2.49 -0.73 -9.81
N MET A 140 -2.49 -1.01 -8.50
CA MET A 140 -2.43 0.04 -7.48
C MET A 140 -1.14 0.86 -7.60
N ARG A 141 0.01 0.21 -7.79
CA ARG A 141 1.29 0.89 -8.05
C ARG A 141 1.21 1.78 -9.30
N ALA A 142 0.67 1.25 -10.39
CA ALA A 142 0.50 2.02 -11.63
C ALA A 142 -0.34 3.28 -11.38
N THR A 143 -1.48 3.16 -10.72
CA THR A 143 -2.35 4.30 -10.37
C THR A 143 -1.62 5.33 -9.50
N ILE A 144 -0.86 4.90 -8.48
CA ILE A 144 -0.06 5.82 -7.65
C ILE A 144 0.93 6.60 -8.52
N THR A 145 1.60 5.91 -9.45
CA THR A 145 2.61 6.51 -10.33
C THR A 145 1.96 7.48 -11.34
N GLU A 146 0.85 7.11 -11.94
CA GLU A 146 0.07 7.96 -12.86
C GLU A 146 -0.40 9.25 -12.19
N LEU A 147 -0.73 9.18 -10.90
CA LEU A 147 -1.10 10.35 -10.07
C LEU A 147 0.12 11.14 -9.56
N GLY A 148 1.34 10.85 -10.03
CA GLY A 148 2.57 11.56 -9.70
C GLY A 148 3.28 11.09 -8.43
N GLY A 149 2.82 10.00 -7.82
CA GLY A 149 3.55 9.31 -6.73
C GLY A 149 4.78 8.59 -7.27
N GLN A 150 5.69 8.24 -6.38
CA GLN A 150 6.91 7.49 -6.69
C GLN A 150 7.05 6.33 -5.72
N ILE A 151 7.33 5.13 -6.24
CA ILE A 151 7.66 3.98 -5.41
C ILE A 151 9.12 3.59 -5.70
N ARG A 152 9.92 3.49 -4.64
CA ARG A 152 11.34 3.11 -4.71
C ARG A 152 11.53 1.79 -3.99
N PHE A 153 11.91 0.76 -4.74
CA PHE A 153 12.27 -0.56 -4.22
C PHE A 153 13.74 -0.64 -3.84
N GLY A 154 14.11 -1.60 -2.97
CA GLY A 154 15.46 -1.71 -2.45
C GLY A 154 15.87 -0.52 -1.57
N SER A 155 14.92 0.27 -1.10
CA SER A 155 15.11 1.51 -0.35
C SER A 155 14.74 1.31 1.12
N LYS A 156 15.61 0.65 1.87
CA LYS A 156 15.42 0.40 3.30
C LYS A 156 15.66 1.67 4.09
N VAL A 157 14.61 2.18 4.72
CA VAL A 157 14.75 3.28 5.69
C VAL A 157 15.36 2.74 6.97
N GLU A 158 16.43 3.38 7.43
CA GLU A 158 17.14 3.03 8.67
C GLU A 158 16.82 4.00 9.79
N LYS A 159 16.61 5.28 9.43
CA LYS A 159 16.37 6.33 10.42
C LYS A 159 15.39 7.36 9.87
N VAL A 160 14.53 7.87 10.76
CA VAL A 160 13.77 9.11 10.53
C VAL A 160 14.58 10.25 11.13
N ASP A 161 14.90 11.24 10.31
CA ASP A 161 15.68 12.39 10.73
C ASP A 161 14.74 13.43 11.37
N ILE A 162 14.97 13.69 12.66
CA ILE A 162 14.13 14.61 13.46
C ILE A 162 15.02 15.73 13.99
N GLU A 163 14.62 16.97 13.72
CA GLU A 163 15.24 18.18 14.25
C GLU A 163 14.19 19.04 14.96
N ASN A 164 14.47 19.46 16.18
CA ASN A 164 13.55 20.29 16.98
C ASN A 164 12.12 19.70 17.09
N GLY A 165 12.01 18.34 17.18
CA GLY A 165 10.72 17.66 17.29
C GLY A 165 9.95 17.54 15.96
N GLN A 166 10.53 17.93 14.83
CA GLN A 166 9.93 17.83 13.50
C GLN A 166 10.70 16.83 12.63
N ALA A 167 9.96 15.97 11.92
CA ALA A 167 10.55 15.11 10.91
C ALA A 167 11.01 15.94 9.71
N GLN A 168 12.29 15.84 9.36
CA GLN A 168 12.90 16.55 8.23
C GLN A 168 13.01 15.66 6.99
N GLY A 169 13.13 14.34 7.20
CA GLY A 169 13.31 13.38 6.15
C GLY A 169 13.64 12.01 6.71
N VAL A 170 14.24 11.18 5.88
CA VAL A 170 14.69 9.83 6.26
C VAL A 170 16.08 9.58 5.72
N THR A 171 16.84 8.72 6.41
CA THR A 171 18.12 8.20 5.96
C THR A 171 17.95 6.72 5.61
N LEU A 172 18.36 6.34 4.40
CA LEU A 172 18.34 4.96 3.93
C LEU A 172 19.58 4.20 4.43
N ALA A 173 19.54 2.87 4.35
CA ALA A 173 20.63 1.99 4.79
C ALA A 173 21.95 2.18 4.01
N ASP A 174 21.88 2.71 2.79
CA ASP A 174 23.04 3.07 1.97
C ASP A 174 23.59 4.50 2.26
N GLY A 175 22.95 5.22 3.17
CA GLY A 175 23.31 6.58 3.57
C GLY A 175 22.64 7.70 2.76
N GLU A 176 21.82 7.37 1.74
CA GLU A 176 21.03 8.38 1.02
C GLU A 176 20.04 9.06 1.96
N LYS A 177 19.93 10.38 1.86
CA LYS A 177 18.91 11.18 2.58
C LYS A 177 17.83 11.66 1.62
N ILE A 178 16.60 11.53 2.06
CA ILE A 178 15.40 11.91 1.30
C ILE A 178 14.55 12.85 2.14
#